data_7341f8358a2eb8dbdd37585e52b2626c
#
_entry.id   7341f8358a2eb8dbdd37585e52b2626c
#
_cell.length_a   1.000
_cell.length_b   1.000
_cell.length_c   1.000
_cell.angle_alpha   90.00
_cell.angle_beta   90.00
_cell.angle_gamma   90.00
#
_symmetry.space_group_name_H-M   'P 1'
#
loop_
_entity.id
_entity.type
_entity.pdbx_description
1 polymer ?
#
loop_
_entity_poly.entity_id
_entity_poly.type
_entity_poly.pdbx_seq_one_letter_code
_entity_poly.pdbx_strand_id
1 'polypeptide(L)'
;IRIASEISFFCLPEAKPELGIIPGLGGTIRLTKVIGVSRAKEMLFSGKMIRGKTALEWGLVKTLVPAKEVLNESIEFARKLAKNNDISIENMKKCINYAVDHDTRKGIEYEVELFAEMIRVKLAEKNSSVRTA
;
A
#
# COMPACT_ATOMS: atom_id res chain seq x y z
N ILE A 1 -1.21 2.03 2.94
CA ILE A 1 -2.45 1.74 3.68
C ILE A 1 -3.37 2.95 3.52
N ARG A 2 -4.66 2.74 3.31
CA ARG A 2 -5.65 3.81 3.11
C ARG A 2 -6.79 3.62 4.09
N ILE A 3 -7.08 4.66 4.88
CA ILE A 3 -8.22 4.80 5.77
C ILE A 3 -9.07 5.94 5.21
N ALA A 4 -10.37 5.78 5.15
CA ALA A 4 -11.27 6.77 4.59
C ALA A 4 -12.53 6.93 5.44
N SER A 5 -13.30 7.97 5.17
CA SER A 5 -14.60 8.13 5.81
C SER A 5 -15.69 7.35 5.08
N GLU A 6 -16.75 7.00 5.81
CA GLU A 6 -17.94 6.35 5.26
C GLU A 6 -18.61 7.17 4.15
N ILE A 7 -18.46 8.50 4.20
CA ILE A 7 -19.00 9.44 3.23
C ILE A 7 -18.05 9.76 2.07
N SER A 8 -16.86 9.13 2.03
CA SER A 8 -15.89 9.36 0.96
C SER A 8 -16.36 8.82 -0.38
N PHE A 9 -15.95 9.50 -1.45
CA PHE A 9 -16.12 9.08 -2.83
C PHE A 9 -14.77 8.98 -3.54
N PHE A 10 -14.69 8.07 -4.49
CA PHE A 10 -13.50 7.85 -5.33
C PHE A 10 -13.92 7.81 -6.79
N CYS A 11 -13.18 8.51 -7.64
CA CYS A 11 -13.47 8.61 -9.06
C CYS A 11 -12.17 8.81 -9.84
N LEU A 12 -12.14 8.29 -11.06
CA LEU A 12 -11.20 8.62 -12.14
C LEU A 12 -12.05 8.90 -13.38
N PRO A 13 -12.48 10.17 -13.60
CA PRO A 13 -13.49 10.53 -14.60
C PRO A 13 -12.92 10.79 -15.99
N GLU A 14 -11.67 10.52 -16.22
CA GLU A 14 -10.90 10.97 -17.40
C GLU A 14 -11.47 10.45 -18.73
N ALA A 15 -12.14 9.27 -18.70
CA ALA A 15 -12.78 8.71 -19.89
C ALA A 15 -14.13 9.36 -20.25
N LYS A 16 -14.65 10.28 -19.41
CA LYS A 16 -15.90 10.98 -19.72
C LYS A 16 -15.74 11.87 -20.94
N PRO A 17 -16.84 12.07 -21.73
CA PRO A 17 -16.78 12.85 -22.98
C PRO A 17 -16.20 14.25 -22.81
N GLU A 18 -16.42 14.89 -21.65
CA GLU A 18 -15.95 16.24 -21.36
C GLU A 18 -14.43 16.32 -21.22
N LEU A 19 -13.77 15.20 -20.84
CA LEU A 19 -12.32 15.13 -20.67
C LEU A 19 -11.64 14.39 -21.81
N GLY A 20 -12.12 13.20 -22.17
CA GLY A 20 -11.63 12.42 -23.31
C GLY A 20 -10.14 12.05 -23.26
N ILE A 21 -9.61 11.82 -22.05
CA ILE A 21 -8.20 11.49 -21.82
C ILE A 21 -8.06 10.24 -20.96
N ILE A 22 -6.85 9.80 -20.72
CA ILE A 22 -6.55 8.75 -19.75
C ILE A 22 -6.03 9.34 -18.44
N PRO A 23 -6.19 8.66 -17.28
CA PRO A 23 -5.56 9.06 -16.03
C PRO A 23 -4.05 9.15 -16.18
N GLY A 24 -3.50 10.34 -16.00
CA GLY A 24 -2.08 10.59 -16.00
C GLY A 24 -1.38 10.03 -14.74
N LEU A 25 -0.07 10.18 -14.69
CA LEU A 25 0.75 9.84 -13.53
C LEU A 25 0.56 8.42 -12.97
N GLY A 26 0.22 7.45 -13.82
CA GLY A 26 0.08 6.03 -13.48
C GLY A 26 -1.24 5.64 -12.82
N GLY A 27 -2.30 6.44 -12.96
CA GLY A 27 -3.62 6.13 -12.40
C GLY A 27 -4.17 4.80 -12.89
N THR A 28 -4.09 4.51 -14.19
CA THR A 28 -4.51 3.22 -14.77
C THR A 28 -3.75 2.04 -14.20
N ILE A 29 -2.44 2.15 -14.07
CA ILE A 29 -1.56 1.06 -13.64
C ILE A 29 -1.75 0.78 -12.14
N ARG A 30 -1.64 1.82 -11.32
CA ARG A 30 -1.74 1.65 -9.86
C ARG A 30 -3.12 1.21 -9.40
N LEU A 31 -4.19 1.75 -10.00
CA LEU A 31 -5.55 1.31 -9.68
C LEU A 31 -5.72 -0.18 -9.98
N THR A 32 -5.31 -0.61 -11.18
CA THR A 32 -5.41 -2.01 -11.61
C THR A 32 -4.66 -2.96 -10.66
N LYS A 33 -3.48 -2.59 -10.19
CA LYS A 33 -2.72 -3.38 -9.23
C LYS A 33 -3.42 -3.48 -7.86
N VAL A 34 -4.19 -2.48 -7.47
CA VAL A 34 -4.87 -2.44 -6.17
C VAL A 34 -6.20 -3.18 -6.17
N ILE A 35 -7.07 -2.96 -7.15
CA ILE A 35 -8.44 -3.48 -7.15
C ILE A 35 -8.71 -4.57 -8.19
N GLY A 36 -7.69 -4.91 -8.97
CA GLY A 36 -7.76 -5.91 -10.03
C GLY A 36 -8.34 -5.37 -11.34
N VAL A 37 -8.09 -6.09 -12.43
CA VAL A 37 -8.36 -5.65 -13.81
C VAL A 37 -9.84 -5.35 -14.04
N SER A 38 -10.75 -6.23 -13.58
CA SER A 38 -12.19 -6.08 -13.87
C SER A 38 -12.76 -4.82 -13.23
N ARG A 39 -12.51 -4.61 -11.94
CA ARG A 39 -12.99 -3.43 -11.19
C ARG A 39 -12.32 -2.14 -11.68
N ALA A 40 -11.05 -2.20 -12.04
CA ALA A 40 -10.34 -1.06 -12.63
C ALA A 40 -10.96 -0.65 -13.97
N LYS A 41 -11.24 -1.59 -14.87
CA LYS A 41 -11.95 -1.32 -16.12
C LYS A 41 -13.33 -0.72 -15.88
N GLU A 42 -14.10 -1.28 -14.96
CA GLU A 42 -15.41 -0.75 -14.60
C GLU A 42 -15.33 0.72 -14.14
N MET A 43 -14.40 1.03 -13.23
CA MET A 43 -14.25 2.39 -12.71
C MET A 43 -13.70 3.36 -13.74
N LEU A 44 -12.66 2.97 -14.47
CA LEU A 44 -11.97 3.81 -15.44
C LEU A 44 -12.83 4.08 -16.69
N PHE A 45 -13.46 3.05 -17.27
CA PHE A 45 -14.22 3.21 -18.51
C PHE A 45 -15.54 3.94 -18.29
N SER A 46 -16.20 3.70 -17.14
CA SER A 46 -17.44 4.42 -16.83
C SER A 46 -17.21 5.83 -16.29
N GLY A 47 -16.01 6.12 -15.76
CA GLY A 47 -15.75 7.35 -15.02
C GLY A 47 -16.71 7.54 -13.83
N LYS A 48 -17.34 6.45 -13.34
CA LYS A 48 -18.30 6.54 -12.24
C LYS A 48 -17.63 6.78 -10.90
N MET A 49 -18.35 7.45 -10.05
CA MET A 49 -17.98 7.65 -8.65
C MET A 49 -18.40 6.44 -7.83
N ILE A 50 -17.46 5.86 -7.07
CA ILE A 50 -17.76 4.79 -6.10
C ILE A 50 -17.76 5.36 -4.68
N ARG A 51 -18.64 4.83 -3.82
CA ARG A 51 -18.71 5.21 -2.39
C ARG A 51 -17.68 4.47 -1.58
N GLY A 52 -17.39 4.98 -0.38
CA GLY A 52 -16.45 4.38 0.57
C GLY A 52 -16.71 2.89 0.81
N LYS A 53 -17.97 2.46 0.94
CA LYS A 53 -18.35 1.05 1.12
C LYS A 53 -17.85 0.18 -0.05
N THR A 54 -18.12 0.59 -1.27
CA THR A 54 -17.62 -0.10 -2.47
C THR A 54 -16.09 -0.10 -2.54
N ALA A 55 -15.46 1.02 -2.17
CA ALA A 55 -14.00 1.13 -2.11
C ALA A 55 -13.38 0.17 -1.07
N LEU A 56 -14.05 -0.07 0.06
CA LEU A 56 -13.67 -1.06 1.06
C LEU A 56 -13.83 -2.49 0.51
N GLU A 57 -14.99 -2.80 -0.08
CA GLU A 57 -15.28 -4.11 -0.70
C GLU A 57 -14.30 -4.46 -1.83
N TRP A 58 -13.82 -3.47 -2.54
CA TRP A 58 -12.86 -3.63 -3.64
C TRP A 58 -11.40 -3.65 -3.17
N GLY A 59 -11.12 -3.38 -1.91
CA GLY A 59 -9.77 -3.30 -1.35
C GLY A 59 -9.03 -2.01 -1.72
N LEU A 60 -9.73 -1.01 -2.27
CA LEU A 60 -9.15 0.32 -2.51
C LEU A 60 -8.82 1.03 -1.19
N VAL A 61 -9.65 0.87 -0.17
CA VAL A 61 -9.37 1.31 1.20
C VAL A 61 -9.40 0.11 2.15
N LYS A 62 -8.65 0.21 3.25
CA LYS A 62 -8.56 -0.84 4.27
C LYS A 62 -9.69 -0.73 5.30
N THR A 63 -10.06 0.48 5.66
CA THR A 63 -10.96 0.75 6.78
C THR A 63 -11.81 1.98 6.47
N LEU A 64 -13.08 1.93 6.88
CA LEU A 64 -13.97 3.08 6.91
C LEU A 64 -14.29 3.44 8.35
N VAL A 65 -14.31 4.73 8.63
CA VAL A 65 -14.67 5.30 9.92
C VAL A 65 -15.55 6.54 9.72
N PRO A 66 -16.26 7.03 10.75
CA PRO A 66 -16.92 8.32 10.70
C PRO A 66 -15.95 9.45 10.30
N ALA A 67 -16.42 10.42 9.51
CA ALA A 67 -15.54 11.44 8.92
C ALA A 67 -14.66 12.17 9.96
N LYS A 68 -15.21 12.47 11.14
CA LYS A 68 -14.50 13.12 12.24
C LYS A 68 -13.38 12.27 12.88
N GLU A 69 -13.40 10.97 12.64
CA GLU A 69 -12.46 10.01 13.27
C GLU A 69 -11.30 9.62 12.34
N VAL A 70 -11.35 9.97 11.06
CA VAL A 70 -10.34 9.54 10.05
C VAL A 70 -8.91 9.89 10.49
N LEU A 71 -8.69 11.12 10.98
CA LEU A 71 -7.36 11.54 11.41
C LEU A 71 -6.89 10.76 12.65
N ASN A 72 -7.75 10.68 13.67
CA ASN A 72 -7.42 9.98 14.90
C ASN A 72 -7.13 8.49 14.66
N GLU A 73 -8.00 7.80 13.92
CA GLU A 73 -7.78 6.39 13.57
C GLU A 73 -6.51 6.19 12.76
N SER A 74 -6.20 7.11 11.84
CA SER A 74 -4.96 7.05 11.06
C SER A 74 -3.72 7.21 11.94
N ILE A 75 -3.74 8.14 12.88
CA ILE A 75 -2.65 8.36 13.86
C ILE A 75 -2.50 7.14 14.78
N GLU A 76 -3.60 6.62 15.32
CA GLU A 76 -3.55 5.42 16.18
C GLU A 76 -3.04 4.19 15.42
N PHE A 77 -3.45 4.02 14.18
CA PHE A 77 -2.93 2.95 13.34
C PHE A 77 -1.41 3.11 13.08
N ALA A 78 -0.96 4.33 12.77
CA ALA A 78 0.46 4.64 12.60
C ALA A 78 1.26 4.38 13.89
N ARG A 79 0.74 4.78 15.05
CA ARG A 79 1.35 4.50 16.36
C ARG A 79 1.49 3.01 16.65
N LYS A 80 0.48 2.21 16.26
CA LYS A 80 0.58 0.73 16.39
C LYS A 80 1.70 0.17 15.51
N LEU A 81 1.85 0.66 14.29
CA LEU A 81 2.95 0.24 13.41
C LEU A 81 4.32 0.66 13.96
N ALA A 82 4.43 1.87 14.50
CA ALA A 82 5.68 2.40 15.05
C ALA A 82 6.19 1.67 16.30
N LYS A 83 5.40 0.76 16.89
CA LYS A 83 5.86 -0.12 17.96
C LYS A 83 6.66 -1.32 17.47
N ASN A 84 6.62 -1.61 16.19
CA ASN A 84 7.40 -2.69 15.60
C ASN A 84 8.83 -2.23 15.29
N ASN A 85 9.71 -3.18 15.01
CA ASN A 85 11.07 -2.86 14.62
C ASN A 85 11.08 -2.05 13.30
N ASP A 86 11.65 -0.86 13.32
CA ASP A 86 11.69 0.11 12.23
C ASP A 86 12.44 -0.42 11.00
N ILE A 87 13.59 -1.05 11.19
CA ILE A 87 14.39 -1.65 10.12
C ILE A 87 13.60 -2.77 9.43
N SER A 88 12.87 -3.58 10.20
CA SER A 88 12.02 -4.64 9.63
C SER A 88 10.87 -4.05 8.80
N ILE A 89 10.19 -3.01 9.29
CA ILE A 89 9.13 -2.32 8.56
C ILE A 89 9.68 -1.68 7.27
N GLU A 90 10.83 -1.04 7.35
CA GLU A 90 11.48 -0.42 6.19
C GLU A 90 11.80 -1.47 5.12
N ASN A 91 12.44 -2.57 5.49
CA ASN A 91 12.84 -3.62 4.54
C ASN A 91 11.62 -4.37 3.97
N MET A 92 10.60 -4.68 4.78
CA MET A 92 9.33 -5.23 4.26
C MET A 92 8.68 -4.27 3.25
N LYS A 93 8.70 -2.95 3.52
CA LYS A 93 8.17 -1.96 2.57
C LYS A 93 8.97 -1.94 1.26
N LYS A 94 10.31 -2.05 1.31
CA LYS A 94 11.16 -2.16 0.12
C LYS A 94 10.80 -3.40 -0.70
N CYS A 95 10.70 -4.59 -0.07
CA CYS A 95 10.31 -5.84 -0.74
C CYS A 95 8.94 -5.74 -1.39
N ILE A 96 7.93 -5.26 -0.66
CA ILE A 96 6.56 -5.12 -1.19
C ILE A 96 6.53 -4.17 -2.39
N ASN A 97 7.17 -3.01 -2.28
CA ASN A 97 7.20 -2.05 -3.38
C ASN A 97 7.95 -2.60 -4.61
N TYR A 98 9.06 -3.30 -4.40
CA TYR A 98 9.80 -3.95 -5.47
C TYR A 98 8.97 -5.02 -6.17
N ALA A 99 8.31 -5.89 -5.41
CA ALA A 99 7.48 -6.98 -5.95
C ALA A 99 6.27 -6.47 -6.77
N VAL A 100 5.77 -5.27 -6.48
CA VAL A 100 4.67 -4.66 -7.27
C VAL A 100 5.10 -4.37 -8.71
N ASP A 101 6.38 -4.09 -8.96
CA ASP A 101 6.88 -3.65 -10.27
C ASP A 101 7.73 -4.72 -10.99
N HIS A 102 7.95 -5.89 -10.35
CA HIS A 102 8.78 -6.97 -10.87
C HIS A 102 8.04 -8.32 -10.83
N ASP A 103 8.59 -9.31 -11.52
CA ASP A 103 8.09 -10.69 -11.44
C ASP A 103 8.41 -11.33 -10.08
N THR A 104 7.67 -12.39 -9.74
CA THR A 104 7.77 -13.05 -8.44
C THR A 104 9.20 -13.54 -8.14
N ARG A 105 9.93 -14.05 -9.13
CA ARG A 105 11.29 -14.55 -8.93
C ARG A 105 12.24 -13.45 -8.50
N LYS A 106 12.23 -12.31 -9.21
CA LYS A 106 13.02 -11.13 -8.84
C LYS A 106 12.63 -10.57 -7.48
N GLY A 107 11.33 -10.60 -7.16
CA GLY A 107 10.84 -10.21 -5.83
C GLY A 107 11.44 -11.06 -4.72
N ILE A 108 11.47 -12.40 -4.90
CA ILE A 108 12.05 -13.34 -3.94
C ILE A 108 13.57 -13.17 -3.85
N GLU A 109 14.29 -13.01 -4.96
CA GLU A 109 15.72 -12.77 -4.97
C GLU A 109 16.08 -11.53 -4.14
N TYR A 110 15.37 -10.42 -4.34
CA TYR A 110 15.56 -9.18 -3.57
C TYR A 110 15.24 -9.34 -2.07
N GLU A 111 14.17 -10.07 -1.74
CA GLU A 111 13.80 -10.37 -0.36
C GLU A 111 14.90 -11.20 0.35
N VAL A 112 15.46 -12.21 -0.32
CA VAL A 112 16.55 -13.03 0.22
C VAL A 112 17.81 -12.20 0.49
N GLU A 113 18.17 -11.27 -0.39
CA GLU A 113 19.30 -10.36 -0.19
C GLU A 113 19.12 -9.50 1.07
N LEU A 114 17.98 -8.82 1.20
CA LEU A 114 17.67 -8.00 2.37
C LEU A 114 17.57 -8.82 3.66
N PHE A 115 16.97 -10.01 3.60
CA PHE A 115 16.90 -10.91 4.75
C PHE A 115 18.30 -11.33 5.22
N ALA A 116 19.18 -11.73 4.30
CA ALA A 116 20.54 -12.13 4.63
C ALA A 116 21.34 -10.98 5.28
N GLU A 117 21.16 -9.75 4.79
CA GLU A 117 21.78 -8.56 5.38
C GLU A 117 21.28 -8.32 6.82
N MET A 118 19.97 -8.38 7.03
CA MET A 118 19.37 -8.22 8.36
C MET A 118 19.88 -9.27 9.36
N ILE A 119 20.03 -10.52 8.95
CA ILE A 119 20.56 -11.59 9.80
C ILE A 119 22.04 -11.33 10.14
N ARG A 120 22.86 -10.89 9.18
CA ARG A 120 24.26 -10.54 9.45
C ARG A 120 24.39 -9.43 10.51
N VAL A 121 23.57 -8.37 10.39
CA VAL A 121 23.57 -7.25 11.35
C VAL A 121 23.18 -7.76 12.74
N LYS A 122 22.08 -8.53 12.87
CA LYS A 122 21.64 -9.09 14.17
C LYS A 122 22.67 -10.00 14.81
N LEU A 123 23.36 -10.82 14.03
CA LEU A 123 24.42 -11.70 14.56
C LEU A 123 25.63 -10.89 15.02
N ALA A 124 26.00 -9.83 14.32
CA ALA A 124 27.09 -8.94 14.71
C ALA A 124 26.78 -8.22 16.04
N GLU A 125 25.57 -7.69 16.21
CA GLU A 125 25.11 -7.05 17.44
C GLU A 125 25.15 -8.02 18.63
N LYS A 126 24.64 -9.24 18.44
CA LYS A 126 24.66 -10.28 19.48
C LYS A 126 26.09 -10.66 19.91
N ASN A 127 27.01 -10.78 18.95
CA ASN A 127 28.41 -11.12 19.25
C ASN A 127 29.15 -9.97 19.95
N SER A 128 28.79 -8.71 19.67
CA SER A 128 29.34 -7.54 20.36
C SER A 128 28.87 -7.46 21.81
N SER A 129 27.60 -7.74 22.08
CA SER A 129 27.05 -7.73 23.45
C SER A 129 27.61 -8.84 24.34
N VAL A 130 28.00 -9.99 23.79
CA VAL A 130 28.66 -11.10 24.54
C VAL A 130 30.12 -10.79 24.90
N ARG A 131 30.79 -9.93 24.13
CA ARG A 131 32.21 -9.55 24.40
C ARG A 131 32.36 -8.44 25.46
N THR A 132 31.27 -7.77 25.80
CA THR A 132 31.26 -6.65 26.77
C THR A 132 30.64 -7.03 28.12
N ALA A 133 30.21 -8.27 28.29
CA ALA A 133 29.74 -8.88 29.54
C ALA A 133 30.79 -9.82 30.12
#